data_afce7e89264e53015a647974b936a91c
#
_entry.id   afce7e89264e53015a647974b936a91c
#
_cell.length_a   1.000
_cell.length_b   1.000
_cell.length_c   1.000
_cell.angle_alpha   90.00
_cell.angle_beta   90.00
_cell.angle_gamma   90.00
#
_symmetry.space_group_name_H-M   'P 1'
#
loop_
_entity.id
_entity.type
_entity.pdbx_description
1 polymer ?
#
loop_
_entity_poly.entity_id
_entity_poly.type
_entity_poly.pdbx_seq_one_letter_code
_entity_poly.pdbx_strand_id
1 'polypeptide(L)'
;PDTPAVAHQTIEAAIAKAKKLYPELPLFAAGKSFGGRMTSQCMALHPDATIKGIIFYGFPLHGPGKPSVERAEHLKEVKTPMLFLQGTRDELAAWNLIEPLCTSLKLATLVKIDGANHAFKAGKQNILQLLADSTNEWVMKKIKKG
;
A
#
# COMPACT_ATOMS: atom_id res chain seq x y z
N PRO A 1 -3.72 9.67 15.83
CA PRO A 1 -3.95 9.67 14.40
C PRO A 1 -5.32 10.24 14.06
N ASP A 2 -5.46 10.77 12.85
CA ASP A 2 -6.73 11.31 12.37
C ASP A 2 -7.79 10.20 12.27
N THR A 3 -9.05 10.63 12.30
CA THR A 3 -10.15 9.70 12.03
C THR A 3 -10.10 9.27 10.55
N PRO A 4 -10.66 8.11 10.19
CA PRO A 4 -10.75 7.71 8.80
C PRO A 4 -11.39 8.78 7.90
N ALA A 5 -12.44 9.44 8.36
CA ALA A 5 -13.10 10.49 7.57
C ALA A 5 -12.17 11.67 7.25
N VAL A 6 -11.40 12.13 8.23
CA VAL A 6 -10.41 13.21 8.03
C VAL A 6 -9.29 12.75 7.10
N ALA A 7 -8.80 11.53 7.31
CA ALA A 7 -7.75 10.96 6.46
C ALA A 7 -8.22 10.86 5.00
N HIS A 8 -9.44 10.39 4.75
CA HIS A 8 -10.00 10.29 3.39
C HIS A 8 -10.13 11.67 2.73
N GLN A 9 -10.59 12.69 3.46
CA GLN A 9 -10.66 14.05 2.92
C GLN A 9 -9.28 14.56 2.50
N THR A 10 -8.27 14.34 3.33
CA THR A 10 -6.90 14.73 3.04
C THR A 10 -6.35 14.02 1.80
N ILE A 11 -6.61 12.72 1.68
CA ILE A 11 -6.17 11.90 0.55
C ILE A 11 -6.84 12.39 -0.75
N GLU A 12 -8.15 12.61 -0.72
CA GLU A 12 -8.88 13.13 -1.88
C GLU A 12 -8.39 14.51 -2.31
N ALA A 13 -8.11 15.40 -1.35
CA ALA A 13 -7.57 16.71 -1.64
C ALA A 13 -6.17 16.63 -2.27
N ALA A 14 -5.32 15.72 -1.77
CA ALA A 14 -3.98 15.51 -2.32
C ALA A 14 -4.05 14.97 -3.76
N ILE A 15 -4.93 14.01 -4.02
CA ILE A 15 -5.13 13.46 -5.37
C ILE A 15 -5.61 14.56 -6.33
N ALA A 16 -6.62 15.34 -5.93
CA ALA A 16 -7.14 16.43 -6.73
C ALA A 16 -6.07 17.48 -7.05
N LYS A 17 -5.24 17.82 -6.07
CA LYS A 17 -4.13 18.77 -6.25
C LYS A 17 -3.08 18.23 -7.22
N ALA A 18 -2.72 16.97 -7.09
CA ALA A 18 -1.74 16.34 -7.99
C ALA A 18 -2.25 16.32 -9.44
N LYS A 19 -3.51 15.97 -9.65
CA LYS A 19 -4.14 15.96 -10.98
C LYS A 19 -4.17 17.36 -11.60
N LYS A 20 -4.41 18.37 -10.78
CA LYS A 20 -4.44 19.77 -11.24
C LYS A 20 -3.04 20.26 -11.63
N LEU A 21 -2.03 19.93 -10.84
CA LEU A 21 -0.65 20.38 -11.07
C LEU A 21 0.04 19.61 -12.19
N TYR A 22 -0.27 18.32 -12.33
CA TYR A 22 0.43 17.41 -13.24
C TYR A 22 -0.57 16.56 -14.04
N PRO A 23 -1.44 17.17 -14.86
CA PRO A 23 -2.53 16.45 -15.53
C PRO A 23 -2.04 15.41 -16.55
N GLU A 24 -0.80 15.51 -17.00
CA GLU A 24 -0.23 14.61 -18.04
C GLU A 24 0.62 13.47 -17.42
N LEU A 25 0.89 13.51 -16.13
CA LEU A 25 1.72 12.48 -15.50
C LEU A 25 0.85 11.35 -14.96
N PRO A 26 1.35 10.09 -15.06
CA PRO A 26 0.69 8.98 -14.37
C PRO A 26 0.81 9.19 -12.85
N LEU A 27 -0.29 8.99 -12.13
CA LEU A 27 -0.35 9.17 -10.69
C LEU A 27 -0.43 7.83 -9.98
N PHE A 28 0.31 7.73 -8.87
CA PHE A 28 0.27 6.61 -7.95
C PHE A 28 0.00 7.15 -6.55
N ALA A 29 -0.80 6.44 -5.79
CA ALA A 29 -1.06 6.78 -4.39
C ALA A 29 -0.24 5.85 -3.50
N ALA A 30 0.57 6.40 -2.62
CA ALA A 30 1.43 5.62 -1.75
C ALA A 30 1.25 6.05 -0.29
N GLY A 31 1.39 5.11 0.62
CA GLY A 31 1.33 5.43 2.03
C GLY A 31 2.06 4.40 2.89
N LYS A 32 2.62 4.89 3.98
CA LYS A 32 3.22 4.04 5.01
C LYS A 32 2.16 3.74 6.08
N SER A 33 2.07 2.47 6.47
CA SER A 33 1.23 2.03 7.59
C SER A 33 -0.22 2.56 7.47
N PHE A 34 -0.70 3.28 8.47
CA PHE A 34 -2.05 3.86 8.50
C PHE A 34 -2.37 4.66 7.23
N GLY A 35 -1.42 5.47 6.73
CA GLY A 35 -1.63 6.26 5.52
C GLY A 35 -1.95 5.39 4.30
N GLY A 36 -1.26 4.28 4.13
CA GLY A 36 -1.55 3.31 3.07
C GLY A 36 -2.93 2.67 3.22
N ARG A 37 -3.26 2.23 4.44
CA ARG A 37 -4.57 1.62 4.72
C ARG A 37 -5.71 2.61 4.43
N MET A 38 -5.57 3.86 4.86
CA MET A 38 -6.59 4.88 4.60
C MET A 38 -6.71 5.19 3.11
N THR A 39 -5.60 5.20 2.38
CA THR A 39 -5.60 5.35 0.93
C THR A 39 -6.40 4.23 0.26
N SER A 40 -6.19 3.00 0.65
CA SER A 40 -6.94 1.87 0.07
C SER A 40 -8.43 1.93 0.42
N GLN A 41 -8.80 2.35 1.63
CA GLN A 41 -10.20 2.56 1.99
C GLN A 41 -10.85 3.65 1.13
N CYS A 42 -10.14 4.75 0.96
CA CYS A 42 -10.60 5.86 0.13
C CYS A 42 -10.84 5.39 -1.32
N MET A 43 -9.89 4.64 -1.88
CA MET A 43 -9.97 4.13 -3.25
C MET A 43 -11.03 3.04 -3.42
N ALA A 44 -11.33 2.28 -2.38
CA ALA A 44 -12.43 1.31 -2.40
C ALA A 44 -13.80 2.00 -2.46
N LEU A 45 -13.96 3.10 -1.71
CA LEU A 45 -15.20 3.87 -1.67
C LEU A 45 -15.36 4.79 -2.89
N HIS A 46 -14.27 5.36 -3.37
CA HIS A 46 -14.25 6.33 -4.47
C HIS A 46 -13.21 5.92 -5.51
N PRO A 47 -13.52 4.91 -6.36
CA PRO A 47 -12.59 4.49 -7.40
C PRO A 47 -12.21 5.64 -8.33
N ASP A 48 -10.93 5.72 -8.66
CA ASP A 48 -10.38 6.75 -9.54
C ASP A 48 -9.43 6.10 -10.57
N ALA A 49 -9.89 5.99 -11.80
CA ALA A 49 -9.15 5.34 -12.88
C ALA A 49 -7.87 6.09 -13.27
N THR A 50 -7.70 7.35 -12.85
CA THR A 50 -6.47 8.10 -13.11
C THR A 50 -5.32 7.69 -12.20
N ILE A 51 -5.62 7.03 -11.07
CA ILE A 51 -4.60 6.47 -10.18
C ILE A 51 -4.20 5.10 -10.73
N LYS A 52 -2.94 4.99 -11.15
CA LYS A 52 -2.42 3.79 -11.83
C LYS A 52 -2.02 2.67 -10.89
N GLY A 53 -1.82 2.97 -9.64
CA GLY A 53 -1.48 1.97 -8.62
C GLY A 53 -1.48 2.55 -7.22
N ILE A 54 -1.61 1.65 -6.24
CA ILE A 54 -1.50 1.99 -4.82
C ILE A 54 -0.30 1.23 -4.26
N ILE A 55 0.54 1.91 -3.48
CA ILE A 55 1.74 1.33 -2.90
C ILE A 55 1.65 1.38 -1.38
N PHE A 56 1.78 0.22 -0.74
CA PHE A 56 1.75 0.10 0.71
C PHE A 56 3.15 -0.19 1.24
N TYR A 57 3.68 0.74 2.01
CA TYR A 57 4.90 0.53 2.77
C TYR A 57 4.52 0.03 4.17
N GLY A 58 4.36 -1.29 4.30
CA GLY A 58 3.90 -1.92 5.53
C GLY A 58 2.41 -1.73 5.78
N PHE A 59 1.56 -2.56 5.17
CA PHE A 59 0.12 -2.54 5.43
C PHE A 59 -0.17 -3.04 6.85
N PRO A 60 -0.81 -2.24 7.74
CA PRO A 60 -1.11 -2.66 9.10
C PRO A 60 -2.38 -3.52 9.11
N LEU A 61 -2.20 -4.82 8.97
CA LEU A 61 -3.29 -5.78 8.86
C LEU A 61 -4.08 -5.91 10.16
N HIS A 62 -3.40 -5.75 11.30
CA HIS A 62 -4.00 -5.90 12.64
C HIS A 62 -3.21 -5.12 13.68
N GLY A 63 -3.73 -5.05 14.91
CA GLY A 63 -2.99 -4.51 16.05
C GLY A 63 -1.92 -5.50 16.55
N PRO A 64 -0.94 -5.02 17.34
CA PRO A 64 0.10 -5.89 17.92
C PRO A 64 -0.52 -7.00 18.77
N GLY A 65 -0.12 -8.23 18.54
CA GLY A 65 -0.61 -9.39 19.30
C GLY A 65 -2.08 -9.72 19.09
N LYS A 66 -2.75 -9.13 18.08
CA LYS A 66 -4.16 -9.36 17.77
C LYS A 66 -4.34 -9.75 16.30
N PRO A 67 -3.83 -10.91 15.86
CA PRO A 67 -3.92 -11.32 14.47
C PRO A 67 -5.34 -11.30 13.93
N SER A 68 -5.54 -10.66 12.78
CA SER A 68 -6.84 -10.53 12.14
C SER A 68 -6.64 -10.07 10.69
N VAL A 69 -7.62 -10.32 9.83
CA VAL A 69 -7.66 -9.82 8.45
C VAL A 69 -8.78 -8.80 8.21
N GLU A 70 -9.51 -8.44 9.25
CA GLU A 70 -10.66 -7.54 9.14
C GLU A 70 -10.32 -6.18 8.51
N ARG A 71 -9.13 -5.64 8.83
CA ARG A 71 -8.69 -4.35 8.29
C ARG A 71 -8.45 -4.37 6.78
N ALA A 72 -8.43 -5.54 6.17
CA ALA A 72 -8.17 -5.74 4.75
C ALA A 72 -9.42 -6.13 3.95
N GLU A 73 -10.59 -6.23 4.57
CA GLU A 73 -11.81 -6.66 3.87
C GLU A 73 -12.18 -5.77 2.68
N HIS A 74 -11.96 -4.47 2.81
CA HIS A 74 -12.24 -3.50 1.74
C HIS A 74 -11.33 -3.69 0.51
N LEU A 75 -10.21 -4.39 0.63
CA LEU A 75 -9.27 -4.58 -0.49
C LEU A 75 -9.87 -5.33 -1.67
N LYS A 76 -10.90 -6.13 -1.44
CA LYS A 76 -11.66 -6.80 -2.50
C LYS A 76 -12.37 -5.81 -3.43
N GLU A 77 -12.71 -4.64 -2.91
CA GLU A 77 -13.42 -3.60 -3.66
C GLU A 77 -12.46 -2.61 -4.36
N VAL A 78 -11.17 -2.72 -4.11
CA VAL A 78 -10.17 -1.89 -4.78
C VAL A 78 -9.97 -2.39 -6.20
N LYS A 79 -10.16 -1.50 -7.17
CA LYS A 79 -10.07 -1.80 -8.60
C LYS A 79 -8.75 -1.35 -9.23
N THR A 80 -7.83 -0.89 -8.41
CA THR A 80 -6.53 -0.37 -8.80
C THR A 80 -5.45 -1.39 -8.43
N PRO A 81 -4.43 -1.62 -9.27
CA PRO A 81 -3.30 -2.48 -8.90
C PRO A 81 -2.65 -2.03 -7.59
N MET A 82 -2.26 -2.99 -6.78
CA MET A 82 -1.71 -2.75 -5.44
C MET A 82 -0.33 -3.41 -5.29
N LEU A 83 0.62 -2.65 -4.76
CA LEU A 83 1.94 -3.17 -4.39
C LEU A 83 2.05 -3.18 -2.87
N PHE A 84 2.31 -4.35 -2.30
CA PHE A 84 2.57 -4.51 -0.87
C PHE A 84 4.06 -4.76 -0.67
N LEU A 85 4.72 -3.84 0.02
CA LEU A 85 6.10 -4.01 0.48
C LEU A 85 6.04 -4.34 1.96
N GLN A 86 6.35 -5.60 2.31
CA GLN A 86 5.98 -6.14 3.61
C GLN A 86 7.12 -6.92 4.26
N GLY A 87 7.47 -6.53 5.50
CA GLY A 87 8.46 -7.24 6.28
C GLY A 87 7.93 -8.57 6.82
N THR A 88 8.77 -9.60 6.82
CA THR A 88 8.38 -10.92 7.35
C THR A 88 8.27 -10.96 8.87
N ARG A 89 8.84 -9.97 9.55
CA ARG A 89 8.79 -9.82 11.01
C ARG A 89 7.95 -8.61 11.45
N ASP A 90 7.04 -8.19 10.57
CA ASP A 90 6.14 -7.07 10.87
C ASP A 90 5.11 -7.50 11.92
N GLU A 91 5.15 -6.88 13.07
CA GLU A 91 4.27 -7.17 14.21
C GLU A 91 2.82 -6.71 13.98
N LEU A 92 2.57 -5.89 12.96
CA LEU A 92 1.22 -5.43 12.60
C LEU A 92 0.65 -6.18 11.39
N ALA A 93 1.39 -7.14 10.84
CA ALA A 93 0.92 -7.95 9.72
C ALA A 93 1.60 -9.31 9.75
N ALA A 94 1.05 -10.24 10.53
CA ALA A 94 1.58 -11.59 10.62
C ALA A 94 1.74 -12.20 9.23
N TRP A 95 2.93 -12.70 8.92
CA TRP A 95 3.26 -13.18 7.58
C TRP A 95 2.31 -14.28 7.09
N ASN A 96 1.94 -15.20 7.99
CA ASN A 96 0.99 -16.27 7.68
C ASN A 96 -0.43 -15.79 7.36
N LEU A 97 -0.72 -14.50 7.57
CA LEU A 97 -1.99 -13.88 7.20
C LEU A 97 -1.86 -13.00 5.96
N ILE A 98 -0.80 -12.18 5.88
CA ILE A 98 -0.66 -11.23 4.77
C ILE A 98 -0.31 -11.92 3.44
N GLU A 99 0.50 -12.97 3.47
CA GLU A 99 0.87 -13.69 2.26
C GLU A 99 -0.34 -14.37 1.59
N PRO A 100 -1.16 -15.17 2.28
CA PRO A 100 -2.36 -15.75 1.66
C PRO A 100 -3.37 -14.69 1.22
N LEU A 101 -3.51 -13.62 1.98
CA LEU A 101 -4.38 -12.51 1.62
C LEU A 101 -3.98 -11.90 0.27
N CYS A 102 -2.73 -11.53 0.12
CA CYS A 102 -2.24 -10.96 -1.14
C CYS A 102 -2.35 -11.94 -2.30
N THR A 103 -2.12 -13.23 -2.06
CA THR A 103 -2.30 -14.28 -3.07
C THR A 103 -3.76 -14.35 -3.56
N SER A 104 -4.72 -14.10 -2.67
CA SER A 104 -6.15 -14.14 -3.00
C SER A 104 -6.62 -12.91 -3.79
N LEU A 105 -5.89 -11.81 -3.75
CA LEU A 105 -6.25 -10.56 -4.41
C LEU A 105 -5.62 -10.48 -5.80
N LYS A 106 -6.43 -10.51 -6.84
CA LYS A 106 -5.97 -10.55 -8.24
C LYS A 106 -5.09 -9.36 -8.63
N LEU A 107 -5.32 -8.20 -8.02
CA LEU A 107 -4.60 -6.96 -8.33
C LEU A 107 -3.42 -6.69 -7.40
N ALA A 108 -3.13 -7.58 -6.47
CA ALA A 108 -2.06 -7.40 -5.51
C ALA A 108 -0.75 -8.04 -5.98
N THR A 109 0.34 -7.32 -5.76
CA THR A 109 1.70 -7.82 -5.86
C THR A 109 2.32 -7.70 -4.47
N LEU A 110 2.89 -8.78 -3.95
CA LEU A 110 3.54 -8.81 -2.65
C LEU A 110 5.05 -8.91 -2.83
N VAL A 111 5.78 -7.94 -2.29
CA VAL A 111 7.24 -7.97 -2.21
C VAL A 111 7.62 -8.29 -0.77
N LYS A 112 8.26 -9.44 -0.60
CA LYS A 112 8.74 -9.94 0.69
C LYS A 112 10.04 -9.23 1.06
N ILE A 113 10.03 -8.53 2.20
CA ILE A 113 11.25 -7.92 2.76
C ILE A 113 11.69 -8.80 3.93
N ASP A 114 12.58 -9.74 3.65
CA ASP A 114 12.95 -10.76 4.61
C ASP A 114 13.62 -10.18 5.86
N GLY A 115 13.16 -10.60 7.03
CA GLY A 115 13.69 -10.18 8.33
C GLY A 115 13.29 -8.78 8.78
N ALA A 116 12.60 -7.99 7.95
CA ALA A 116 12.23 -6.64 8.32
C ALA A 116 11.00 -6.58 9.24
N ASN A 117 11.04 -5.66 10.20
CA ASN A 117 9.90 -5.34 11.06
C ASN A 117 9.01 -4.27 10.42
N HIS A 118 7.99 -3.79 11.15
CA HIS A 118 7.08 -2.75 10.64
C HIS A 118 7.79 -1.44 10.29
N ALA A 119 8.89 -1.12 10.96
CA ALA A 119 9.70 0.06 10.66
C ALA A 119 10.74 -0.18 9.55
N PHE A 120 10.70 -1.34 8.89
CA PHE A 120 11.64 -1.76 7.85
C PHE A 120 13.09 -1.84 8.33
N LYS A 121 13.27 -2.31 9.55
CA LYS A 121 14.60 -2.60 10.11
C LYS A 121 14.86 -4.10 10.04
N ALA A 122 15.99 -4.47 9.49
CA ALA A 122 16.45 -5.86 9.35
C ALA A 122 17.97 -5.93 9.54
N GLY A 123 18.42 -5.83 10.79
CA GLY A 123 19.84 -5.82 11.12
C GLY A 123 20.58 -4.66 10.44
N LYS A 124 21.66 -4.99 9.71
CA LYS A 124 22.50 -3.99 9.02
C LYS A 124 22.14 -3.84 7.53
N GLN A 125 21.08 -4.47 7.05
CA GLN A 125 20.72 -4.41 5.64
C GLN A 125 20.21 -3.01 5.25
N ASN A 126 20.52 -2.60 4.03
CA ASN A 126 20.01 -1.35 3.47
C ASN A 126 18.62 -1.58 2.87
N ILE A 127 17.61 -1.61 3.73
CA ILE A 127 16.22 -1.84 3.32
C ILE A 127 15.69 -0.69 2.46
N LEU A 128 16.14 0.52 2.70
CA LEU A 128 15.67 1.69 1.96
C LEU A 128 15.95 1.55 0.45
N GLN A 129 17.14 1.06 0.09
CA GLN A 129 17.48 0.81 -1.31
C GLN A 129 16.59 -0.27 -1.92
N LEU A 130 16.34 -1.33 -1.18
CA LEU A 130 15.46 -2.42 -1.63
C LEU A 130 14.02 -1.92 -1.86
N LEU A 131 13.51 -1.09 -0.95
CA LEU A 131 12.17 -0.50 -1.11
C LEU A 131 12.11 0.42 -2.35
N ALA A 132 13.12 1.24 -2.56
CA ALA A 132 13.20 2.14 -3.71
C ALA A 132 13.25 1.36 -5.03
N ASP A 133 14.10 0.36 -5.11
CA ASP A 133 14.25 -0.47 -6.31
C ASP A 133 12.98 -1.24 -6.65
N SER A 134 12.37 -1.86 -5.64
CA SER A 134 11.12 -2.62 -5.81
C SER A 134 9.96 -1.71 -6.25
N THR A 135 9.88 -0.53 -5.68
CA THR A 135 8.87 0.48 -6.06
C THR A 135 9.07 0.90 -7.52
N ASN A 136 10.29 1.26 -7.89
CA ASN A 136 10.61 1.71 -9.23
C ASN A 136 10.31 0.62 -10.28
N GLU A 137 10.71 -0.60 -10.02
CA GLU A 137 10.46 -1.72 -10.92
C GLU A 137 8.97 -1.92 -11.17
N TRP A 138 8.17 -1.93 -10.12
CA TRP A 138 6.72 -2.12 -10.23
C TRP A 138 6.04 -0.95 -10.93
N VAL A 139 6.37 0.29 -10.55
CA VAL A 139 5.82 1.51 -11.16
C VAL A 139 6.10 1.53 -12.66
N MET A 140 7.33 1.24 -13.08
CA MET A 140 7.70 1.23 -14.48
C MET A 140 6.91 0.19 -15.28
N LYS A 141 6.65 -0.98 -14.71
CA LYS A 141 5.79 -2.00 -15.36
C LYS A 141 4.36 -1.50 -15.55
N LYS A 142 3.81 -0.76 -14.59
CA LYS A 142 2.43 -0.24 -14.67
C LYS A 142 2.32 0.89 -15.69
N ILE A 143 3.32 1.74 -15.80
CA ILE A 143 3.35 2.81 -16.81
C ILE A 143 3.43 2.23 -18.22
N LYS A 144 4.25 1.20 -18.44
CA LYS A 144 4.43 0.57 -19.78
C LYS A 144 3.17 -0.13 -20.28
N LYS A 145 2.28 -0.57 -19.39
CA LYS A 145 1.03 -1.26 -19.75
C LYS A 145 -0.13 -0.31 -20.02
N GLY A 146 0.05 0.95 -19.65
CA GLY A 146 -0.95 2.00 -19.87
C GLY A 146 -0.70 2.71 -21.18
#